data_b580b55280ddc9ce1c7fb0c5b966dce2
#
_entry.id   b580b55280ddc9ce1c7fb0c5b966dce2
#
_cell.length_a   1.000
_cell.length_b   1.000
_cell.length_c   1.000
_cell.angle_alpha   90.00
_cell.angle_beta   90.00
_cell.angle_gamma   90.00
#
_symmetry.space_group_name_H-M   'P 1'
#
loop_
_entity.id
_entity.type
_entity.pdbx_description
1 polymer ?
#
loop_
_entity_poly.entity_id
_entity_poly.type
_entity_poly.pdbx_seq_one_letter_code
_entity_poly.pdbx_strand_id
1 'polypeptide(L)'
;GPQEALLTLARLPGSEATIQLGVRAAALGGRYVLVLAEDHTEGRRLDDMRRDFVANISHELKTPIGAVGLLAEALDAASADPERVRHFAGRLTQEAERLGRLTQDIIELSRLQAVDALESSQTIDLRSVVDTAVDRNRVVAESRSVELVVRGGRTAQVLGDEAMLVTAVDNLVANAIAYSPEGSRVGIGLARGGDGTVEIAVTDQGFGIPEDELERVFERFYRVDPARSRRTGGTGLGLAIVKHVVQNHGGDVRVWSQVGSGSTFTVRLPQLEARPETRSVPIPVTTRGDTDTR
;
A
#
# COMPACT_ATOMS: atom_id res chain seq x y z
N GLY A 1 45.20 12.10 -15.26
CA GLY A 1 44.09 12.59 -14.44
C GLY A 1 43.37 11.44 -13.74
N PRO A 2 42.51 11.66 -12.77
CA PRO A 2 41.72 10.60 -12.13
C PRO A 2 40.87 9.88 -13.18
N GLN A 3 40.77 8.57 -13.07
CA GLN A 3 39.89 7.75 -13.92
C GLN A 3 38.67 7.39 -13.13
N GLU A 4 37.48 7.45 -13.75
CA GLU A 4 36.21 7.08 -13.16
C GLU A 4 35.60 5.93 -13.97
N ALA A 5 35.06 4.94 -13.28
CA ALA A 5 34.35 3.82 -13.88
C ALA A 5 33.17 3.42 -13.02
N LEU A 6 32.09 2.96 -13.66
CA LEU A 6 30.98 2.32 -13.01
C LEU A 6 31.10 0.82 -13.21
N LEU A 7 31.10 0.06 -12.13
CA LEU A 7 31.22 -1.39 -12.15
C LEU A 7 29.92 -2.01 -11.62
N THR A 8 29.41 -3.00 -12.36
CA THR A 8 28.32 -3.84 -11.89
C THR A 8 28.90 -5.21 -11.52
N LEU A 9 28.84 -5.56 -10.26
CA LEU A 9 29.39 -6.80 -9.70
C LEU A 9 28.30 -7.67 -9.13
N ALA A 10 28.40 -8.99 -9.29
CA ALA A 10 27.53 -9.92 -8.56
C ALA A 10 27.85 -9.87 -7.06
N ARG A 11 26.84 -9.78 -6.21
CA ARG A 11 27.01 -9.67 -4.75
C ARG A 11 27.66 -10.93 -4.16
N LEU A 12 27.36 -12.09 -4.75
CA LEU A 12 27.97 -13.39 -4.44
C LEU A 12 28.10 -14.18 -5.74
N PRO A 13 29.09 -15.08 -5.85
CA PRO A 13 29.21 -15.99 -6.99
C PRO A 13 27.94 -16.83 -7.14
N GLY A 14 27.25 -16.72 -8.29
CA GLY A 14 26.00 -17.44 -8.57
C GLY A 14 24.73 -16.73 -8.08
N SER A 15 24.81 -15.53 -7.51
CA SER A 15 23.66 -14.71 -7.16
C SER A 15 23.26 -13.78 -8.30
N GLU A 16 21.97 -13.64 -8.56
CA GLU A 16 21.42 -12.63 -9.47
C GLU A 16 21.50 -11.20 -8.89
N ALA A 17 21.73 -11.10 -7.58
CA ALA A 17 21.84 -9.79 -6.92
C ALA A 17 23.16 -9.10 -7.30
N THR A 18 23.05 -7.91 -7.87
CA THR A 18 24.18 -7.08 -8.32
C THR A 18 24.40 -5.88 -7.39
N ILE A 19 25.66 -5.47 -7.26
CA ILE A 19 26.08 -4.22 -6.61
C ILE A 19 26.61 -3.29 -7.70
N GLN A 20 26.25 -2.02 -7.64
CA GLN A 20 26.75 -1.00 -8.53
C GLN A 20 27.73 -0.08 -7.79
N LEU A 21 29.01 -0.16 -8.16
CA LEU A 21 30.08 0.62 -7.54
C LEU A 21 30.53 1.73 -8.47
N GLY A 22 30.48 2.99 -8.01
CA GLY A 22 31.21 4.08 -8.60
C GLY A 22 32.66 4.03 -8.12
N VAL A 23 33.61 3.79 -9.03
CA VAL A 23 35.03 3.65 -8.71
C VAL A 23 35.80 4.82 -9.29
N ARG A 24 36.54 5.52 -8.44
CA ARG A 24 37.49 6.58 -8.82
C ARG A 24 38.90 6.15 -8.48
N ALA A 25 39.82 6.21 -9.44
CA ALA A 25 41.22 5.88 -9.23
C ALA A 25 42.10 7.09 -9.57
N ALA A 26 43.01 7.43 -8.69
CA ALA A 26 43.96 8.52 -8.90
C ALA A 26 45.36 8.12 -8.41
N ALA A 27 46.38 8.53 -9.17
CA ALA A 27 47.77 8.36 -8.76
C ALA A 27 48.09 9.27 -7.56
N LEU A 28 48.61 8.69 -6.48
CA LEU A 28 49.06 9.40 -5.29
C LEU A 28 50.61 9.34 -5.23
N GLY A 29 51.28 10.36 -5.77
CA GLY A 29 52.70 10.34 -6.01
C GLY A 29 53.11 9.29 -7.04
N GLY A 30 54.40 8.89 -7.07
CA GLY A 30 54.88 7.93 -8.06
C GLY A 30 54.76 6.45 -7.70
N ARG A 31 54.20 6.10 -6.53
CA ARG A 31 54.19 4.72 -5.99
C ARG A 31 52.85 4.15 -5.61
N TYR A 32 51.84 5.00 -5.47
CA TYR A 32 50.53 4.56 -4.94
C TYR A 32 49.43 4.98 -5.88
N VAL A 33 48.35 4.21 -5.87
CA VAL A 33 47.08 4.52 -6.49
C VAL A 33 46.02 4.57 -5.39
N LEU A 34 45.35 5.70 -5.26
CA LEU A 34 44.17 5.83 -4.42
C LEU A 34 42.95 5.34 -5.22
N VAL A 35 42.24 4.38 -4.66
CA VAL A 35 40.98 3.90 -5.23
C VAL A 35 39.87 4.20 -4.23
N LEU A 36 38.87 4.97 -4.67
CA LEU A 36 37.64 5.22 -3.92
C LEU A 36 36.53 4.44 -4.59
N ALA A 37 35.78 3.64 -3.82
CA ALA A 37 34.62 2.91 -4.28
C ALA A 37 33.41 3.33 -3.45
N GLU A 38 32.35 3.78 -4.12
CA GLU A 38 31.09 4.17 -3.52
C GLU A 38 29.99 3.23 -4.02
N ASP A 39 29.14 2.73 -3.09
CA ASP A 39 28.00 1.90 -3.44
C ASP A 39 26.83 2.79 -3.87
N HIS A 40 26.51 2.75 -5.17
CA HIS A 40 25.39 3.48 -5.76
C HIS A 40 24.15 2.59 -6.00
N THR A 41 24.15 1.36 -5.49
CA THR A 41 23.11 0.37 -5.77
C THR A 41 21.73 0.85 -5.36
N GLU A 42 21.56 1.37 -4.13
CA GLU A 42 20.28 1.88 -3.66
C GLU A 42 19.82 3.14 -4.37
N GLY A 43 20.74 4.12 -4.55
CA GLY A 43 20.39 5.35 -5.25
C GLY A 43 19.89 5.10 -6.66
N ARG A 44 20.58 4.21 -7.40
CA ARG A 44 20.17 3.86 -8.77
C ARG A 44 18.87 3.06 -8.80
N ARG A 45 18.68 2.13 -7.88
CA ARG A 45 17.41 1.41 -7.73
C ARG A 45 16.22 2.37 -7.55
N LEU A 46 16.40 3.38 -6.72
CA LEU A 46 15.39 4.43 -6.52
C LEU A 46 15.14 5.24 -7.78
N ASP A 47 16.20 5.62 -8.51
CA ASP A 47 16.09 6.35 -9.77
C ASP A 47 15.41 5.52 -10.87
N ASP A 48 15.77 4.24 -11.00
CA ASP A 48 15.16 3.34 -11.97
C ASP A 48 13.68 3.11 -11.62
N MET A 49 13.34 2.84 -10.35
CA MET A 49 11.96 2.73 -9.89
C MET A 49 11.15 4.01 -10.14
N ARG A 50 11.77 5.19 -10.02
CA ARG A 50 11.12 6.48 -10.32
C ARG A 50 10.87 6.66 -11.80
N ARG A 51 11.84 6.29 -12.67
CA ARG A 51 11.68 6.35 -14.14
C ARG A 51 10.59 5.39 -14.61
N ASP A 52 10.62 4.15 -14.13
CA ASP A 52 9.60 3.15 -14.46
C ASP A 52 8.21 3.59 -13.99
N PHE A 53 8.11 4.20 -12.83
CA PHE A 53 6.87 4.76 -12.31
C PHE A 53 6.31 5.84 -13.26
N VAL A 54 7.12 6.82 -13.67
CA VAL A 54 6.69 7.88 -14.60
C VAL A 54 6.31 7.32 -15.97
N ALA A 55 7.06 6.35 -16.49
CA ALA A 55 6.75 5.68 -17.75
C ALA A 55 5.42 4.94 -17.68
N ASN A 56 5.20 4.17 -16.61
CA ASN A 56 3.97 3.41 -16.40
C ASN A 56 2.75 4.32 -16.18
N ILE A 57 2.88 5.43 -15.44
CA ILE A 57 1.83 6.45 -15.33
C ILE A 57 1.45 6.95 -16.73
N SER A 58 2.43 7.32 -17.53
CA SER A 58 2.20 7.86 -18.88
C SER A 58 1.44 6.85 -19.77
N HIS A 59 1.78 5.57 -19.67
CA HIS A 59 1.09 4.50 -20.39
C HIS A 59 -0.34 4.26 -19.88
N GLU A 60 -0.51 4.18 -18.56
CA GLU A 60 -1.84 3.94 -17.94
C GLU A 60 -2.79 5.14 -18.09
N LEU A 61 -2.28 6.37 -18.26
CA LEU A 61 -3.09 7.56 -18.57
C LEU A 61 -3.43 7.64 -20.07
N LYS A 62 -2.51 7.30 -20.97
CA LYS A 62 -2.72 7.42 -22.41
C LYS A 62 -3.88 6.55 -22.92
N THR A 63 -4.02 5.35 -22.38
CA THR A 63 -5.06 4.40 -22.79
C THR A 63 -6.48 4.93 -22.52
N PRO A 64 -6.86 5.34 -21.28
CA PRO A 64 -8.19 5.87 -21.02
C PRO A 64 -8.45 7.21 -21.72
N ILE A 65 -7.46 8.09 -21.84
CA ILE A 65 -7.59 9.35 -22.57
C ILE A 65 -7.93 9.08 -24.05
N GLY A 66 -7.23 8.12 -24.67
CA GLY A 66 -7.55 7.71 -26.04
C GLY A 66 -8.94 7.08 -26.18
N ALA A 67 -9.36 6.27 -25.20
CA ALA A 67 -10.70 5.69 -25.18
C ALA A 67 -11.80 6.76 -25.04
N VAL A 68 -11.60 7.77 -24.18
CA VAL A 68 -12.52 8.91 -24.04
C VAL A 68 -12.67 9.66 -25.38
N GLY A 69 -11.57 9.92 -26.10
CA GLY A 69 -11.63 10.55 -27.42
C GLY A 69 -12.46 9.75 -28.44
N LEU A 70 -12.16 8.46 -28.57
CA LEU A 70 -12.89 7.56 -29.48
C LEU A 70 -14.37 7.42 -29.11
N LEU A 71 -14.71 7.38 -27.82
CA LEU A 71 -16.09 7.30 -27.35
C LEU A 71 -16.85 8.60 -27.63
N ALA A 72 -16.18 9.76 -27.52
CA ALA A 72 -16.79 11.06 -27.88
C ALA A 72 -17.09 11.15 -29.38
N GLU A 73 -16.16 10.72 -30.24
CA GLU A 73 -16.37 10.63 -31.70
C GLU A 73 -17.53 9.67 -32.05
N ALA A 74 -17.55 8.50 -31.39
CA ALA A 74 -18.62 7.52 -31.60
C ALA A 74 -20.00 8.04 -31.14
N LEU A 75 -20.03 8.86 -30.08
CA LEU A 75 -21.23 9.48 -29.54
C LEU A 75 -21.79 10.53 -30.53
N ASP A 76 -20.92 11.35 -31.12
CA ASP A 76 -21.28 12.32 -32.15
C ASP A 76 -21.85 11.63 -33.40
N ALA A 77 -21.18 10.59 -33.90
CA ALA A 77 -21.62 9.80 -35.04
C ALA A 77 -22.93 9.04 -34.78
N ALA A 78 -23.28 8.74 -33.54
CA ALA A 78 -24.48 8.04 -33.12
C ALA A 78 -25.65 8.99 -32.75
N SER A 79 -25.53 10.31 -32.99
CA SER A 79 -26.46 11.34 -32.52
C SER A 79 -27.93 11.11 -32.89
N ALA A 80 -28.21 10.39 -33.99
CA ALA A 80 -29.55 10.03 -34.41
C ALA A 80 -30.13 8.74 -33.77
N ASP A 81 -29.30 8.00 -32.96
CA ASP A 81 -29.69 6.74 -32.33
C ASP A 81 -29.58 6.85 -30.79
N PRO A 82 -30.73 7.07 -30.09
CA PRO A 82 -30.73 7.28 -28.65
C PRO A 82 -30.22 6.10 -27.83
N GLU A 83 -30.30 4.86 -28.32
CA GLU A 83 -29.77 3.68 -27.60
C GLU A 83 -28.24 3.64 -27.65
N ARG A 84 -27.69 3.87 -28.86
CA ARG A 84 -26.22 3.95 -29.01
C ARG A 84 -25.64 5.14 -28.26
N VAL A 85 -26.32 6.30 -28.27
CA VAL A 85 -25.91 7.46 -27.46
C VAL A 85 -25.85 7.10 -25.98
N ARG A 86 -26.87 6.46 -25.41
CA ARG A 86 -26.88 6.01 -24.02
C ARG A 86 -25.74 5.01 -23.73
N HIS A 87 -25.50 4.06 -24.63
CA HIS A 87 -24.43 3.09 -24.50
C HIS A 87 -23.04 3.75 -24.45
N PHE A 88 -22.73 4.63 -25.40
CA PHE A 88 -21.43 5.32 -25.44
C PHE A 88 -21.26 6.31 -24.29
N ALA A 89 -22.31 7.03 -23.91
CA ALA A 89 -22.30 7.91 -22.75
C ALA A 89 -21.98 7.13 -21.45
N GLY A 90 -22.61 5.96 -21.24
CA GLY A 90 -22.32 5.09 -20.09
C GLY A 90 -20.86 4.60 -20.07
N ARG A 91 -20.33 4.22 -21.24
CA ARG A 91 -18.92 3.83 -21.37
C ARG A 91 -17.96 4.99 -21.09
N LEU A 92 -18.30 6.20 -21.55
CA LEU A 92 -17.51 7.40 -21.31
C LEU A 92 -17.47 7.77 -19.81
N THR A 93 -18.61 7.65 -19.11
CA THR A 93 -18.67 7.83 -17.66
C THR A 93 -17.77 6.84 -16.93
N GLN A 94 -17.83 5.56 -17.29
CA GLN A 94 -16.97 4.53 -16.68
C GLN A 94 -15.47 4.81 -16.88
N GLU A 95 -15.08 5.29 -18.08
CA GLU A 95 -13.67 5.59 -18.35
C GLU A 95 -13.22 6.87 -17.61
N ALA A 96 -14.09 7.88 -17.48
CA ALA A 96 -13.83 9.07 -16.68
C ALA A 96 -13.66 8.74 -15.17
N GLU A 97 -14.52 7.89 -14.61
CA GLU A 97 -14.39 7.40 -13.23
C GLU A 97 -13.09 6.61 -13.00
N ARG A 98 -12.71 5.78 -13.98
CA ARG A 98 -11.43 5.05 -13.94
C ARG A 98 -10.24 6.00 -13.93
N LEU A 99 -10.27 7.03 -14.78
CA LEU A 99 -9.22 8.05 -14.84
C LEU A 99 -9.14 8.83 -13.52
N GLY A 100 -10.30 9.17 -12.93
CA GLY A 100 -10.36 9.80 -11.61
C GLY A 100 -9.71 8.96 -10.51
N ARG A 101 -10.00 7.65 -10.46
CA ARG A 101 -9.34 6.74 -9.51
C ARG A 101 -7.83 6.67 -9.74
N LEU A 102 -7.38 6.54 -10.98
CA LEU A 102 -5.95 6.48 -11.30
C LEU A 102 -5.21 7.76 -10.86
N THR A 103 -5.80 8.93 -11.11
CA THR A 103 -5.20 10.20 -10.68
C THR A 103 -5.15 10.31 -9.16
N GLN A 104 -6.20 9.86 -8.46
CA GLN A 104 -6.23 9.84 -7.01
C GLN A 104 -5.15 8.93 -6.41
N ASP A 105 -5.01 7.72 -6.94
CA ASP A 105 -3.97 6.75 -6.51
C ASP A 105 -2.55 7.29 -6.73
N ILE A 106 -2.32 8.01 -7.85
CA ILE A 106 -1.03 8.65 -8.13
C ILE A 106 -0.73 9.76 -7.11
N ILE A 107 -1.71 10.63 -6.83
CA ILE A 107 -1.57 11.71 -5.86
C ILE A 107 -1.28 11.12 -4.47
N GLU A 108 -2.00 10.08 -4.08
CA GLU A 108 -1.84 9.42 -2.80
C GLU A 108 -0.46 8.78 -2.66
N LEU A 109 -0.02 8.01 -3.67
CA LEU A 109 1.31 7.43 -3.69
C LEU A 109 2.41 8.51 -3.67
N SER A 110 2.22 9.63 -4.36
CA SER A 110 3.15 10.76 -4.33
C SER A 110 3.25 11.41 -2.95
N ARG A 111 2.11 11.58 -2.25
CA ARG A 111 2.08 12.10 -0.86
C ARG A 111 2.79 11.16 0.11
N LEU A 112 2.53 9.87 -0.01
CA LEU A 112 3.15 8.83 0.84
C LEU A 112 4.68 8.80 0.71
N GLN A 113 5.23 9.18 -0.44
CA GLN A 113 6.68 9.25 -0.66
C GLN A 113 7.33 10.52 -0.08
N ALA A 114 6.55 11.56 0.18
CA ALA A 114 7.04 12.86 0.66
C ALA A 114 6.98 13.01 2.18
N VAL A 115 6.22 12.17 2.88
CA VAL A 115 5.96 12.29 4.33
C VAL A 115 6.57 11.10 5.06
N ASP A 116 7.41 11.38 6.06
CA ASP A 116 7.80 10.38 7.04
C ASP A 116 6.61 10.19 8.00
N ALA A 117 5.98 9.01 7.97
CA ALA A 117 4.80 8.71 8.78
C ALA A 117 5.04 8.86 10.29
N LEU A 118 6.32 8.93 10.70
CA LEU A 118 6.72 9.09 12.10
C LEU A 118 6.76 10.54 12.58
N GLU A 119 6.84 11.53 11.67
CA GLU A 119 6.84 12.96 12.08
C GLU A 119 5.49 13.44 12.62
N SER A 120 4.38 12.79 12.23
CA SER A 120 3.00 13.12 12.68
C SER A 120 2.35 11.98 13.45
N SER A 121 3.17 11.07 14.03
CA SER A 121 2.66 9.85 14.64
C SER A 121 1.82 10.11 15.88
N GLN A 122 0.61 9.57 15.89
CA GLN A 122 -0.30 9.54 17.03
C GLN A 122 -0.67 8.10 17.41
N THR A 123 -1.21 7.93 18.61
CA THR A 123 -1.75 6.64 19.03
C THR A 123 -3.09 6.39 18.33
N ILE A 124 -3.16 5.32 17.56
CA ILE A 124 -4.30 4.97 16.72
C ILE A 124 -4.94 3.69 17.22
N ASP A 125 -6.26 3.69 17.35
CA ASP A 125 -7.05 2.46 17.56
C ASP A 125 -7.33 1.81 16.19
N LEU A 126 -6.74 0.65 15.96
CA LEU A 126 -6.93 -0.08 14.70
C LEU A 126 -8.38 -0.53 14.46
N ARG A 127 -9.20 -0.60 15.51
CA ARG A 127 -10.63 -0.88 15.33
C ARG A 127 -11.33 0.27 14.61
N SER A 128 -11.01 1.53 14.97
CA SER A 128 -11.53 2.72 14.29
C SER A 128 -11.13 2.75 12.81
N VAL A 129 -9.87 2.39 12.51
CA VAL A 129 -9.36 2.28 11.13
C VAL A 129 -10.17 1.27 10.32
N VAL A 130 -10.38 0.06 10.87
CA VAL A 130 -11.16 -0.99 10.20
C VAL A 130 -12.61 -0.56 9.99
N ASP A 131 -13.26 -0.03 11.02
CA ASP A 131 -14.66 0.40 10.94
C ASP A 131 -14.84 1.50 9.88
N THR A 132 -13.92 2.48 9.83
CA THR A 132 -13.92 3.55 8.82
C THR A 132 -13.77 2.99 7.40
N ALA A 133 -12.84 2.06 7.17
CA ALA A 133 -12.63 1.44 5.87
C ALA A 133 -13.84 0.60 5.43
N VAL A 134 -14.45 -0.13 6.34
CA VAL A 134 -15.68 -0.91 6.08
C VAL A 134 -16.84 0.00 5.72
N ASP A 135 -17.04 1.11 6.46
CA ASP A 135 -18.13 2.05 6.18
C ASP A 135 -17.98 2.71 4.80
N ARG A 136 -16.76 3.06 4.38
CA ARG A 136 -16.48 3.60 3.04
C ARG A 136 -16.88 2.63 1.92
N ASN A 137 -16.72 1.33 2.15
CA ASN A 137 -16.97 0.30 1.17
C ASN A 137 -18.38 -0.31 1.22
N ARG A 138 -19.22 0.07 2.19
CA ARG A 138 -20.54 -0.52 2.42
C ARG A 138 -21.45 -0.45 1.20
N VAL A 139 -21.58 0.71 0.60
CA VAL A 139 -22.46 0.93 -0.56
C VAL A 139 -22.01 0.09 -1.77
N VAL A 140 -20.69 0.00 -1.99
CA VAL A 140 -20.14 -0.80 -3.09
C VAL A 140 -20.33 -2.29 -2.82
N ALA A 141 -20.14 -2.75 -1.59
CA ALA A 141 -20.38 -4.14 -1.20
C ALA A 141 -21.85 -4.52 -1.36
N GLU A 142 -22.78 -3.68 -0.90
CA GLU A 142 -24.24 -3.87 -1.08
C GLU A 142 -24.63 -3.94 -2.57
N SER A 143 -24.11 -3.05 -3.41
CA SER A 143 -24.40 -3.05 -4.86
C SER A 143 -23.92 -4.33 -5.58
N ARG A 144 -22.95 -5.03 -4.99
CA ARG A 144 -22.40 -6.30 -5.47
C ARG A 144 -22.91 -7.52 -4.71
N SER A 145 -23.85 -7.33 -3.77
CA SER A 145 -24.34 -8.39 -2.88
C SER A 145 -23.21 -9.10 -2.10
N VAL A 146 -22.14 -8.39 -1.74
CA VAL A 146 -21.03 -8.92 -0.95
C VAL A 146 -21.24 -8.55 0.53
N GLU A 147 -21.24 -9.54 1.40
CA GLU A 147 -21.37 -9.35 2.85
C GLU A 147 -20.01 -9.00 3.47
N LEU A 148 -19.89 -7.85 4.15
CA LEU A 148 -18.71 -7.48 4.94
C LEU A 148 -18.86 -7.96 6.38
N VAL A 149 -17.93 -8.82 6.86
CA VAL A 149 -17.97 -9.41 8.19
C VAL A 149 -16.72 -9.03 8.97
N VAL A 150 -16.89 -8.17 9.98
CA VAL A 150 -15.78 -7.78 10.87
C VAL A 150 -15.76 -8.69 12.09
N ARG A 151 -14.60 -9.28 12.36
CA ARG A 151 -14.37 -10.15 13.54
C ARG A 151 -13.15 -9.64 14.32
N GLY A 152 -13.16 -9.92 15.63
CA GLY A 152 -12.15 -9.45 16.55
C GLY A 152 -12.64 -8.25 17.35
N GLY A 153 -12.27 -8.16 18.60
CA GLY A 153 -12.99 -7.28 19.52
C GLY A 153 -12.16 -6.50 20.51
N ARG A 154 -10.84 -6.61 20.52
CA ARG A 154 -10.04 -5.81 21.48
C ARG A 154 -9.27 -4.73 20.74
N THR A 155 -9.42 -3.50 21.23
CA THR A 155 -8.64 -2.34 20.82
C THR A 155 -7.15 -2.68 20.83
N ALA A 156 -6.52 -2.58 19.68
CA ALA A 156 -5.08 -2.67 19.54
C ALA A 156 -4.59 -1.31 19.08
N GLN A 157 -3.66 -0.75 19.84
CA GLN A 157 -3.11 0.56 19.54
C GLN A 157 -1.78 0.42 18.82
N VAL A 158 -1.59 1.26 17.80
CA VAL A 158 -0.33 1.41 17.07
C VAL A 158 0.05 2.90 17.03
N LEU A 159 1.30 3.17 16.73
CA LEU A 159 1.77 4.53 16.48
C LEU A 159 1.78 4.79 14.97
N GLY A 160 1.27 5.94 14.52
CA GLY A 160 1.29 6.26 13.09
C GLY A 160 0.34 7.36 12.66
N ASP A 161 -0.01 7.35 11.37
CA ASP A 161 -0.99 8.23 10.72
C ASP A 161 -2.28 7.45 10.42
N GLU A 162 -3.40 7.87 11.05
CA GLU A 162 -4.70 7.20 10.92
C GLU A 162 -5.20 7.23 9.47
N ALA A 163 -5.04 8.34 8.77
CA ALA A 163 -5.53 8.48 7.39
C ALA A 163 -4.80 7.54 6.43
N MET A 164 -3.49 7.37 6.62
CA MET A 164 -2.70 6.42 5.84
C MET A 164 -3.13 4.98 6.14
N LEU A 165 -3.33 4.61 7.40
CA LEU A 165 -3.77 3.26 7.76
C LEU A 165 -5.18 2.96 7.26
N VAL A 166 -6.11 3.93 7.35
CA VAL A 166 -7.45 3.80 6.74
C VAL A 166 -7.33 3.55 5.25
N THR A 167 -6.48 4.29 4.54
CA THR A 167 -6.23 4.09 3.11
C THR A 167 -5.72 2.69 2.80
N ALA A 168 -4.79 2.17 3.58
CA ALA A 168 -4.28 0.81 3.36
C ALA A 168 -5.38 -0.25 3.53
N VAL A 169 -6.19 -0.16 4.60
CA VAL A 169 -7.29 -1.11 4.85
C VAL A 169 -8.39 -0.95 3.81
N ASP A 170 -8.72 0.28 3.42
CA ASP A 170 -9.69 0.61 2.36
C ASP A 170 -9.32 -0.07 1.03
N ASN A 171 -8.05 0.04 0.61
CA ASN A 171 -7.54 -0.63 -0.58
C ASN A 171 -7.67 -2.16 -0.51
N LEU A 172 -7.42 -2.77 0.65
CA LEU A 172 -7.59 -4.23 0.83
C LEU A 172 -9.05 -4.63 0.75
N VAL A 173 -9.95 -3.90 1.42
CA VAL A 173 -11.39 -4.17 1.42
C VAL A 173 -11.98 -3.95 0.03
N ALA A 174 -11.64 -2.86 -0.65
CA ALA A 174 -12.08 -2.59 -2.02
C ALA A 174 -11.63 -3.67 -3.00
N ASN A 175 -10.39 -4.14 -2.90
CA ASN A 175 -9.89 -5.26 -3.69
C ASN A 175 -10.66 -6.55 -3.40
N ALA A 176 -10.87 -6.89 -2.13
CA ALA A 176 -11.62 -8.07 -1.72
C ALA A 176 -13.03 -8.09 -2.31
N ILE A 177 -13.73 -6.94 -2.28
CA ILE A 177 -15.06 -6.78 -2.91
C ILE A 177 -14.99 -6.90 -4.43
N ALA A 178 -13.98 -6.26 -5.05
CA ALA A 178 -13.86 -6.22 -6.52
C ALA A 178 -13.62 -7.60 -7.13
N TYR A 179 -12.91 -8.45 -6.42
CA TYR A 179 -12.51 -9.77 -6.91
C TYR A 179 -13.38 -10.93 -6.39
N SER A 180 -14.25 -10.67 -5.44
CA SER A 180 -15.22 -11.65 -4.93
C SER A 180 -16.42 -11.82 -5.86
N PRO A 181 -17.00 -13.03 -5.95
CA PRO A 181 -18.28 -13.26 -6.64
C PRO A 181 -19.44 -12.52 -5.96
N GLU A 182 -20.53 -12.29 -6.70
CA GLU A 182 -21.78 -11.83 -6.10
C GLU A 182 -22.32 -12.86 -5.08
N GLY A 183 -22.90 -12.37 -3.99
CA GLY A 183 -23.42 -13.20 -2.91
C GLY A 183 -22.37 -13.82 -1.98
N SER A 184 -21.10 -13.45 -2.17
CA SER A 184 -19.99 -13.93 -1.35
C SER A 184 -19.79 -13.10 -0.07
N ARG A 185 -18.79 -13.48 0.72
CA ARG A 185 -18.45 -12.82 1.97
C ARG A 185 -16.98 -12.38 1.96
N VAL A 186 -16.73 -11.16 2.43
CA VAL A 186 -15.39 -10.63 2.74
C VAL A 186 -15.26 -10.56 4.27
N GLY A 187 -14.28 -11.29 4.81
CA GLY A 187 -13.97 -11.30 6.24
C GLY A 187 -12.86 -10.31 6.57
N ILE A 188 -13.07 -9.46 7.58
CA ILE A 188 -12.04 -8.56 8.11
C ILE A 188 -11.78 -8.96 9.55
N GLY A 189 -10.59 -9.48 9.84
CA GLY A 189 -10.17 -9.94 11.16
C GLY A 189 -9.18 -8.99 11.82
N LEU A 190 -9.34 -8.72 13.12
CA LEU A 190 -8.37 -8.00 13.94
C LEU A 190 -7.91 -8.92 15.08
N ALA A 191 -6.60 -9.20 15.13
CA ALA A 191 -6.00 -10.10 16.11
C ALA A 191 -4.68 -9.54 16.65
N ARG A 192 -4.26 -10.01 17.84
CA ARG A 192 -2.91 -9.75 18.36
C ARG A 192 -1.99 -10.88 17.94
N GLY A 193 -0.83 -10.51 17.38
CA GLY A 193 0.26 -11.44 17.13
C GLY A 193 0.98 -11.82 18.43
N GLY A 194 1.67 -12.97 18.44
CA GLY A 194 2.38 -13.46 19.62
C GLY A 194 3.70 -12.73 19.93
N ASP A 195 4.13 -11.81 19.08
CA ASP A 195 5.45 -11.15 19.07
C ASP A 195 5.37 -9.62 19.28
N GLY A 196 4.33 -9.13 19.95
CA GLY A 196 4.11 -7.69 20.14
C GLY A 196 3.62 -6.97 18.89
N THR A 197 3.04 -7.70 17.96
CA THR A 197 2.39 -7.14 16.78
C THR A 197 0.87 -7.23 16.89
N VAL A 198 0.19 -6.47 16.02
CA VAL A 198 -1.23 -6.61 15.77
C VAL A 198 -1.44 -6.88 14.28
N GLU A 199 -2.42 -7.69 13.96
CA GLU A 199 -2.71 -8.14 12.61
C GLU A 199 -4.10 -7.73 12.18
N ILE A 200 -4.21 -7.17 10.96
CA ILE A 200 -5.46 -6.97 10.24
C ILE A 200 -5.45 -7.94 9.05
N ALA A 201 -6.36 -8.88 9.02
CA ALA A 201 -6.50 -9.85 7.95
C ALA A 201 -7.76 -9.55 7.14
N VAL A 202 -7.64 -9.38 5.83
CA VAL A 202 -8.77 -9.25 4.90
C VAL A 202 -8.81 -10.49 4.01
N THR A 203 -9.90 -11.24 4.11
CA THR A 203 -10.10 -12.51 3.40
C THR A 203 -11.23 -12.39 2.40
N ASP A 204 -10.96 -12.71 1.15
CA ASP A 204 -11.93 -12.77 0.07
C ASP A 204 -12.23 -14.21 -0.36
N GLN A 205 -13.31 -14.40 -1.11
CA GLN A 205 -13.71 -15.65 -1.75
C GLN A 205 -13.56 -15.55 -3.27
N GLY A 206 -12.55 -14.80 -3.73
CA GLY A 206 -12.28 -14.56 -5.13
C GLY A 206 -11.65 -15.74 -5.85
N PHE A 207 -11.12 -15.48 -7.03
CA PHE A 207 -10.50 -16.50 -7.87
C PHE A 207 -9.09 -16.92 -7.39
N GLY A 208 -8.54 -16.25 -6.39
CA GLY A 208 -7.20 -16.52 -5.88
C GLY A 208 -6.09 -16.00 -6.79
N ILE A 209 -4.85 -16.15 -6.33
CA ILE A 209 -3.63 -15.69 -6.98
C ILE A 209 -2.69 -16.87 -7.14
N PRO A 210 -2.12 -17.11 -8.33
CA PRO A 210 -1.08 -18.15 -8.54
C PRO A 210 0.15 -17.90 -7.65
N GLU A 211 0.81 -18.98 -7.25
CA GLU A 211 1.92 -18.91 -6.28
C GLU A 211 3.11 -18.09 -6.81
N ASP A 212 3.41 -18.20 -8.09
CA ASP A 212 4.46 -17.45 -8.80
C ASP A 212 4.18 -15.95 -8.92
N GLU A 213 2.94 -15.51 -8.64
CA GLU A 213 2.51 -14.14 -8.72
C GLU A 213 2.42 -13.43 -7.34
N LEU A 214 2.50 -14.18 -6.23
CA LEU A 214 2.26 -13.67 -4.87
C LEU A 214 3.21 -12.54 -4.46
N GLU A 215 4.46 -12.59 -4.86
CA GLU A 215 5.42 -11.52 -4.55
C GLU A 215 5.17 -10.28 -5.41
N ARG A 216 4.74 -10.48 -6.65
CA ARG A 216 4.58 -9.44 -7.67
C ARG A 216 3.31 -8.61 -7.52
N VAL A 217 2.28 -9.13 -6.85
CA VAL A 217 1.01 -8.39 -6.67
C VAL A 217 1.17 -7.08 -5.91
N PHE A 218 2.28 -6.87 -5.20
CA PHE A 218 2.63 -5.63 -4.52
C PHE A 218 3.48 -4.66 -5.38
N GLU A 219 3.86 -5.07 -6.60
CA GLU A 219 4.54 -4.18 -7.54
C GLU A 219 3.57 -3.14 -8.09
N ARG A 220 4.09 -1.94 -8.40
CA ARG A 220 3.26 -0.85 -8.96
C ARG A 220 2.78 -1.22 -10.35
N PHE A 221 1.50 -0.99 -10.63
CA PHE A 221 0.81 -1.28 -11.91
C PHE A 221 0.71 -2.76 -12.26
N TYR A 222 1.17 -3.65 -11.35
CA TYR A 222 1.10 -5.08 -11.59
C TYR A 222 -0.35 -5.60 -11.51
N ARG A 223 -0.67 -6.54 -12.38
CA ARG A 223 -1.99 -7.19 -12.47
C ARG A 223 -1.83 -8.61 -12.95
N VAL A 224 -2.33 -9.57 -12.20
CA VAL A 224 -2.34 -11.00 -12.58
C VAL A 224 -3.10 -11.22 -13.88
N ASP A 225 -4.27 -10.56 -14.06
CA ASP A 225 -5.07 -10.59 -15.30
C ASP A 225 -5.44 -9.16 -15.73
N PRO A 226 -4.71 -8.57 -16.70
CA PRO A 226 -4.99 -7.22 -17.18
C PRO A 226 -6.38 -7.05 -17.81
N ALA A 227 -6.94 -8.10 -18.42
CA ALA A 227 -8.26 -8.02 -19.07
C ALA A 227 -9.39 -7.94 -18.04
N ARG A 228 -9.33 -8.77 -17.02
CA ARG A 228 -10.28 -8.79 -15.91
C ARG A 228 -10.16 -7.52 -15.04
N SER A 229 -8.96 -7.11 -14.71
CA SER A 229 -8.71 -5.92 -13.91
C SER A 229 -9.20 -4.63 -14.57
N ARG A 230 -9.20 -4.54 -15.91
CA ARG A 230 -9.84 -3.43 -16.63
C ARG A 230 -11.35 -3.38 -16.42
N ARG A 231 -12.03 -4.53 -16.30
CA ARG A 231 -13.47 -4.59 -16.04
C ARG A 231 -13.83 -4.20 -14.60
N THR A 232 -12.97 -4.51 -13.64
CA THR A 232 -13.15 -4.13 -12.22
C THR A 232 -12.62 -2.72 -11.90
N GLY A 233 -12.01 -2.05 -12.90
CA GLY A 233 -11.48 -0.69 -12.74
C GLY A 233 -10.22 -0.57 -11.89
N GLY A 234 -9.51 -1.67 -11.67
CA GLY A 234 -8.28 -1.67 -10.89
C GLY A 234 -7.16 -0.90 -11.58
N THR A 235 -6.41 -0.11 -10.82
CA THR A 235 -5.27 0.69 -11.29
C THR A 235 -3.94 -0.07 -11.22
N GLY A 236 -3.86 -1.10 -10.37
CA GLY A 236 -2.62 -1.80 -10.04
C GLY A 236 -1.73 -1.04 -9.05
N LEU A 237 -2.25 0.03 -8.43
CA LEU A 237 -1.52 0.81 -7.43
C LEU A 237 -1.95 0.48 -5.99
N GLY A 238 -3.17 0.03 -5.77
CA GLY A 238 -3.73 -0.16 -4.43
C GLY A 238 -2.89 -1.04 -3.50
N LEU A 239 -2.43 -2.22 -3.96
CA LEU A 239 -1.57 -3.10 -3.14
C LEU A 239 -0.16 -2.54 -2.93
N ALA A 240 0.39 -1.78 -3.88
CA ALA A 240 1.64 -1.07 -3.71
C ALA A 240 1.51 0.05 -2.64
N ILE A 241 0.36 0.75 -2.61
CA ILE A 241 0.01 1.72 -1.55
C ILE A 241 -0.04 1.01 -0.19
N VAL A 242 -0.74 -0.13 -0.10
CA VAL A 242 -0.80 -0.93 1.14
C VAL A 242 0.58 -1.25 1.65
N LYS A 243 1.45 -1.82 0.80
CA LYS A 243 2.83 -2.19 1.17
C LYS A 243 3.62 -0.98 1.67
N HIS A 244 3.52 0.14 0.97
CA HIS A 244 4.25 1.36 1.33
C HIS A 244 3.77 1.94 2.67
N VAL A 245 2.46 2.06 2.87
CA VAL A 245 1.89 2.53 4.15
C VAL A 245 2.33 1.64 5.30
N VAL A 246 2.19 0.33 5.15
CA VAL A 246 2.55 -0.63 6.21
C VAL A 246 4.04 -0.57 6.55
N GLN A 247 4.91 -0.46 5.54
CA GLN A 247 6.36 -0.30 5.75
C GLN A 247 6.71 1.00 6.46
N ASN A 248 6.07 2.12 6.12
CA ASN A 248 6.28 3.40 6.79
C ASN A 248 5.82 3.39 8.27
N HIS A 249 4.97 2.43 8.65
CA HIS A 249 4.56 2.19 10.03
C HIS A 249 5.38 1.09 10.72
N GLY A 250 6.52 0.67 10.15
CA GLY A 250 7.40 -0.36 10.70
C GLY A 250 6.82 -1.77 10.65
N GLY A 251 5.79 -1.99 9.85
CA GLY A 251 5.10 -3.27 9.68
C GLY A 251 5.49 -4.04 8.42
N ASP A 252 4.82 -5.16 8.22
CA ASP A 252 4.90 -5.97 6.99
C ASP A 252 3.51 -6.39 6.52
N VAL A 253 3.37 -6.65 5.21
CA VAL A 253 2.15 -7.18 4.60
C VAL A 253 2.47 -8.52 3.94
N ARG A 254 1.59 -9.49 4.17
CA ARG A 254 1.68 -10.84 3.62
C ARG A 254 0.42 -11.20 2.88
N VAL A 255 0.55 -12.10 1.92
CA VAL A 255 -0.59 -12.69 1.21
C VAL A 255 -0.48 -14.21 1.25
N TRP A 256 -1.60 -14.84 1.54
CA TRP A 256 -1.86 -16.24 1.31
C TRP A 256 -3.00 -16.36 0.32
N SER A 257 -2.85 -17.21 -0.69
CA SER A 257 -3.89 -17.38 -1.69
C SER A 257 -3.89 -18.78 -2.28
N GLN A 258 -5.06 -19.23 -2.68
CA GLN A 258 -5.25 -20.48 -3.40
C GLN A 258 -6.18 -20.24 -4.58
N VAL A 259 -5.73 -20.59 -5.76
CA VAL A 259 -6.53 -20.45 -6.99
C VAL A 259 -7.86 -21.20 -6.85
N GLY A 260 -8.96 -20.50 -7.11
CA GLY A 260 -10.33 -21.00 -6.96
C GLY A 260 -10.92 -20.94 -5.56
N SER A 261 -10.16 -20.52 -4.54
CA SER A 261 -10.61 -20.45 -3.14
C SER A 261 -10.65 -19.04 -2.56
N GLY A 262 -9.83 -18.13 -3.12
CA GLY A 262 -9.71 -16.76 -2.67
C GLY A 262 -8.35 -16.44 -2.07
N SER A 263 -8.25 -15.26 -1.44
CA SER A 263 -6.99 -14.73 -0.89
C SER A 263 -7.20 -14.18 0.52
N THR A 264 -6.13 -14.16 1.30
CA THR A 264 -6.06 -13.48 2.59
C THR A 264 -4.83 -12.58 2.60
N PHE A 265 -5.06 -11.29 2.71
CA PHE A 265 -4.02 -10.28 2.91
C PHE A 265 -3.93 -9.95 4.39
N THR A 266 -2.75 -10.06 4.97
CA THR A 266 -2.50 -9.81 6.39
C THR A 266 -1.51 -8.66 6.55
N VAL A 267 -1.97 -7.57 7.14
CA VAL A 267 -1.14 -6.44 7.58
C VAL A 267 -0.72 -6.69 9.01
N ARG A 268 0.58 -6.59 9.29
CA ARG A 268 1.17 -6.72 10.62
C ARG A 268 1.83 -5.40 11.00
N LEU A 269 1.47 -4.86 12.16
CA LEU A 269 1.98 -3.59 12.67
C LEU A 269 2.54 -3.78 14.09
N PRO A 270 3.61 -3.05 14.47
CA PRO A 270 4.08 -3.04 15.86
C PRO A 270 2.97 -2.54 16.78
N GLN A 271 2.62 -3.34 17.80
CA GLN A 271 1.65 -2.94 18.81
C GLN A 271 2.28 -1.93 19.77
N LEU A 272 1.59 -0.86 20.06
CA LEU A 272 1.98 0.01 21.17
C LEU A 272 1.67 -0.75 22.48
N GLU A 273 2.71 -1.14 23.22
CA GLU A 273 2.50 -1.71 24.54
C GLU A 273 1.82 -0.70 25.44
N ALA A 274 0.70 -1.07 26.03
CA ALA A 274 0.09 -0.29 27.10
C ALA A 274 1.12 -0.13 28.22
N ARG A 275 1.66 1.08 28.36
CA ARG A 275 2.53 1.39 29.51
C ARG A 275 1.76 1.01 30.76
N PRO A 276 2.26 0.10 31.62
CA PRO A 276 1.56 -0.21 32.84
C PRO A 276 1.35 1.11 33.59
N GLU A 277 0.10 1.45 33.87
CA GLU A 277 -0.19 2.61 34.72
C GLU A 277 0.65 2.47 35.99
N THR A 278 1.62 3.36 36.12
CA THR A 278 2.41 3.45 37.36
C THR A 278 1.38 3.80 38.44
N ARG A 279 0.94 2.77 39.20
CA ARG A 279 0.14 3.01 40.41
C ARG A 279 0.89 4.08 41.19
N SER A 280 0.35 5.29 41.23
CA SER A 280 0.80 6.33 42.13
C SER A 280 0.73 5.75 43.55
N VAL A 281 1.89 5.41 44.07
CA VAL A 281 2.00 5.06 45.49
C VAL A 281 1.66 6.34 46.24
N PRO A 282 0.64 6.36 47.12
CA PRO A 282 0.32 7.53 47.92
C PRO A 282 1.54 7.84 48.79
N ILE A 283 2.10 9.05 48.66
CA ILE A 283 3.13 9.53 49.56
C ILE A 283 2.48 9.67 50.94
N PRO A 284 2.97 8.95 52.00
CA PRO A 284 2.41 9.14 53.33
C PRO A 284 2.72 10.57 53.80
N VAL A 285 1.69 11.33 54.00
CA VAL A 285 1.77 12.65 54.65
C VAL A 285 2.14 12.46 56.10
N THR A 286 3.39 12.70 56.44
CA THR A 286 3.85 12.73 57.84
C THR A 286 3.36 14.01 58.48
N THR A 287 2.28 13.91 59.22
CA THR A 287 1.84 15.00 60.14
C THR A 287 2.89 15.13 61.26
N ARG A 288 3.63 16.24 61.20
CA ARG A 288 4.48 16.68 62.34
C ARG A 288 3.54 17.10 63.44
N GLY A 289 3.52 16.31 64.50
CA GLY A 289 2.83 16.65 65.73
C GLY A 289 3.49 17.88 66.37
N ASP A 290 2.66 18.89 66.59
CA ASP A 290 2.92 20.02 67.48
C ASP A 290 3.10 19.44 68.91
N THR A 291 4.26 19.56 69.46
CA THR A 291 4.50 19.44 70.89
C THR A 291 4.63 20.85 71.47
N ASP A 292 3.50 21.37 71.88
CA ASP A 292 3.42 22.46 72.87
C ASP A 292 3.76 21.90 74.24
N THR A 293 4.77 22.46 74.93
CA THR A 293 4.90 22.39 76.39
C THR A 293 5.73 23.56 76.90
N ARG A 294 5.06 24.45 77.55
CA ARG A 294 5.45 25.28 78.75
C ARG A 294 6.89 25.75 78.88
#